data_5097ea9307ae93178fe972495a8d6b16
#
_entry.id   5097ea9307ae93178fe972495a8d6b16
#
_cell.length_a   1.000
_cell.length_b   1.000
_cell.length_c   1.000
_cell.angle_alpha   90.00
_cell.angle_beta   90.00
_cell.angle_gamma   90.00
#
_symmetry.space_group_name_H-M   'P 1'
#
loop_
_entity.id
_entity.type
_entity.pdbx_description
1 polymer ?
#
loop_
_entity_poly.entity_id
_entity_poly.type
_entity_poly.pdbx_seq_one_letter_code
_entity_poly.pdbx_strand_id
1 'polypeptide(L)'
;EATAVALSTDEHAAPLAALNRHGTGRAAVFTGEADGAEAGPFAQWPGAGEFYGALARYCAGPLRDSTDGLLALQHPVPGGVRVTVHVDPERPALQGLDGVTVDLLRHRAGEPPRAARVPLPWRSADTLAADLPIEGGETLLATVVYPDGRTTGLPPVCLPYSPEFAPDTRQDGAALLA
;
A
#
# COMPACT_ATOMS: atom_id res chain seq x y z
N GLU A 1 17.99 -0.58 9.59
CA GLU A 1 18.08 -0.41 11.05
C GLU A 1 16.83 0.33 11.53
N ALA A 2 16.25 -0.12 12.66
CA ALA A 2 15.07 0.53 13.25
C ALA A 2 15.52 1.72 14.12
N THR A 3 14.78 2.81 14.06
CA THR A 3 15.01 4.00 14.87
C THR A 3 13.93 4.10 15.95
N ALA A 4 14.32 4.08 17.21
CA ALA A 4 13.41 4.38 18.31
C ALA A 4 13.08 5.88 18.32
N VAL A 5 11.78 6.21 18.33
CA VAL A 5 11.30 7.61 18.31
C VAL A 5 10.63 8.01 19.63
N ALA A 6 10.30 7.04 20.46
CA ALA A 6 9.82 7.25 21.81
C ALA A 6 10.39 6.18 22.74
N LEU A 7 10.83 6.59 23.92
CA LEU A 7 11.37 5.70 24.96
C LEU A 7 10.56 5.89 26.25
N SER A 8 10.50 4.85 27.08
CA SER A 8 9.98 4.99 28.42
C SER A 8 10.88 5.90 29.27
N THR A 9 10.31 6.55 30.26
CA THR A 9 11.05 7.45 31.17
C THR A 9 11.56 6.73 32.42
N ASP A 10 11.38 5.42 32.47
CA ASP A 10 11.89 4.57 33.54
C ASP A 10 13.40 4.30 33.37
N GLU A 11 13.98 3.57 34.32
CA GLU A 11 15.40 3.21 34.34
C GLU A 11 15.83 2.33 33.15
N HIS A 12 14.86 1.68 32.45
CA HIS A 12 15.13 0.77 31.34
C HIS A 12 15.16 1.48 29.99
N ALA A 13 14.62 2.70 29.86
CA ALA A 13 14.52 3.45 28.63
C ALA A 13 14.02 2.59 27.43
N ALA A 14 13.02 1.74 27.70
CA ALA A 14 12.51 0.79 26.73
C ALA A 14 11.88 1.50 25.54
N PRO A 15 12.10 1.03 24.30
CA PRO A 15 11.49 1.65 23.11
C PRO A 15 9.98 1.43 23.12
N LEU A 16 9.23 2.55 23.17
CA LEU A 16 7.77 2.59 23.10
C LEU A 16 7.28 2.71 21.67
N ALA A 17 8.00 3.44 20.83
CA ALA A 17 7.70 3.53 19.41
C ALA A 17 8.97 3.47 18.59
N ALA A 18 8.94 2.71 17.51
CA ALA A 18 10.06 2.59 16.58
C ALA A 18 9.59 2.62 15.14
N LEU A 19 10.42 3.18 14.28
CA LEU A 19 10.22 3.30 12.85
C LEU A 19 11.30 2.52 12.12
N ASN A 20 10.94 1.87 11.03
CA ASN A 20 11.91 1.19 10.17
C ASN A 20 11.59 1.41 8.69
N ARG A 21 12.64 1.40 7.87
CA ARG A 21 12.54 1.35 6.41
C ARG A 21 13.24 0.10 5.93
N HIS A 22 12.52 -0.70 5.14
CA HIS A 22 13.08 -1.89 4.52
C HIS A 22 12.71 -1.92 3.04
N GLY A 23 13.71 -1.75 2.18
CA GLY A 23 13.49 -1.56 0.75
C GLY A 23 12.62 -0.33 0.49
N THR A 24 11.52 -0.51 -0.22
CA THR A 24 10.51 0.54 -0.49
C THR A 24 9.46 0.67 0.62
N GLY A 25 9.41 -0.30 1.54
CA GLY A 25 8.43 -0.35 2.61
C GLY A 25 8.84 0.47 3.84
N ARG A 26 7.84 0.82 4.64
CA ARG A 26 7.99 1.46 5.95
C ARG A 26 7.16 0.71 6.96
N ALA A 27 7.68 0.60 8.15
CA ALA A 27 7.00 -0.01 9.28
C ALA A 27 7.09 0.91 10.49
N ALA A 28 6.04 0.94 11.28
CA ALA A 28 6.01 1.57 12.59
C ALA A 28 5.51 0.56 13.60
N VAL A 29 6.12 0.55 14.76
CA VAL A 29 5.72 -0.29 15.88
C VAL A 29 5.48 0.61 17.07
N PHE A 30 4.38 0.37 17.78
CA PHE A 30 4.10 0.91 19.10
C PHE A 30 3.89 -0.26 20.05
N THR A 31 4.62 -0.28 21.16
CA THR A 31 4.65 -1.42 22.11
C THR A 31 3.64 -1.29 23.23
N GLY A 32 2.99 -0.12 23.37
CA GLY A 32 1.92 0.08 24.35
C GLY A 32 0.57 -0.37 23.80
N GLU A 33 -0.39 -0.60 24.69
CA GLU A 33 -1.78 -0.77 24.31
C GLU A 33 -2.37 0.54 23.80
N ALA A 34 -3.10 0.47 22.70
CA ALA A 34 -3.77 1.63 22.12
C ALA A 34 -5.05 1.99 22.87
N ASP A 35 -5.72 0.98 23.42
CA ASP A 35 -6.99 1.05 24.13
C ASP A 35 -7.07 -0.10 25.13
N GLY A 36 -7.98 -0.02 26.12
CA GLY A 36 -8.16 -1.08 27.10
C GLY A 36 -7.62 -0.75 28.49
N ALA A 37 -7.67 -1.73 29.38
CA ALA A 37 -7.35 -1.57 30.80
C ALA A 37 -5.86 -1.25 31.04
N GLU A 38 -4.99 -1.76 30.18
CA GLU A 38 -3.54 -1.62 30.31
C GLU A 38 -2.98 -0.40 29.54
N ALA A 39 -3.82 0.31 28.79
CA ALA A 39 -3.39 1.50 28.03
C ALA A 39 -3.01 2.68 28.94
N GLY A 40 -3.46 2.67 30.20
CA GLY A 40 -3.10 3.70 31.19
C GLY A 40 -3.45 5.12 30.75
N PRO A 41 -2.65 6.11 31.19
CA PRO A 41 -2.91 7.52 30.83
C PRO A 41 -2.77 7.82 29.34
N PHE A 42 -2.11 6.96 28.57
CA PHE A 42 -1.89 7.17 27.12
C PHE A 42 -3.21 7.17 26.34
N ALA A 43 -4.14 6.28 26.67
CA ALA A 43 -5.46 6.22 26.01
C ALA A 43 -6.29 7.49 26.23
N GLN A 44 -6.04 8.23 27.34
CA GLN A 44 -6.73 9.46 27.69
C GLN A 44 -5.98 10.71 27.21
N TRP A 45 -4.81 10.53 26.60
CA TRP A 45 -4.03 11.66 26.09
C TRP A 45 -4.72 12.27 24.85
N PRO A 46 -5.03 13.58 24.88
CA PRO A 46 -5.72 14.24 23.75
C PRO A 46 -4.96 14.12 22.42
N GLY A 47 -3.64 13.95 22.44
CA GLY A 47 -2.79 13.80 21.26
C GLY A 47 -2.69 12.36 20.74
N ALA A 48 -3.30 11.36 21.38
CA ALA A 48 -3.18 9.96 20.98
C ALA A 48 -3.62 9.73 19.52
N GLY A 49 -4.73 10.34 19.10
CA GLY A 49 -5.22 10.27 17.72
C GLY A 49 -4.23 10.85 16.69
N GLU A 50 -3.60 11.99 17.00
CA GLU A 50 -2.57 12.59 16.15
C GLU A 50 -1.32 11.72 16.08
N PHE A 51 -0.93 11.13 17.20
CA PHE A 51 0.21 10.21 17.27
C PHE A 51 0.00 9.00 16.36
N TYR A 52 -1.13 8.30 16.48
CA TYR A 52 -1.43 7.16 15.60
C TYR A 52 -1.59 7.60 14.13
N GLY A 53 -2.20 8.75 13.90
CA GLY A 53 -2.29 9.36 12.58
C GLY A 53 -0.90 9.63 11.97
N ALA A 54 0.07 10.06 12.77
CA ALA A 54 1.45 10.29 12.32
C ALA A 54 2.15 8.96 11.98
N LEU A 55 1.98 7.92 12.79
CA LEU A 55 2.51 6.59 12.48
C LEU A 55 1.90 6.01 11.20
N ALA A 56 0.59 6.14 11.02
CA ALA A 56 -0.10 5.70 9.81
C ALA A 56 0.39 6.46 8.56
N ARG A 57 0.52 7.79 8.64
CA ARG A 57 1.08 8.61 7.55
C ARG A 57 2.52 8.23 7.24
N TYR A 58 3.33 7.94 8.26
CA TYR A 58 4.70 7.47 8.03
C TYR A 58 4.71 6.15 7.25
N CYS A 59 3.88 5.17 7.63
CA CYS A 59 3.78 3.89 6.95
C CYS A 59 3.24 4.03 5.52
N ALA A 60 2.25 4.89 5.32
CA ALA A 60 1.71 5.19 3.99
C ALA A 60 2.75 5.83 3.06
N GLY A 61 3.78 6.43 3.63
CA GLY A 61 4.78 7.16 2.86
C GLY A 61 4.34 8.59 2.53
N PRO A 62 5.17 9.34 1.81
CA PRO A 62 4.77 10.66 1.34
C PRO A 62 3.52 10.49 0.49
N LEU A 63 2.48 11.23 0.84
CA LEU A 63 1.38 11.46 -0.09
C LEU A 63 2.06 12.01 -1.35
N ARG A 64 1.99 11.26 -2.44
CA ARG A 64 2.35 11.85 -3.72
C ARG A 64 1.29 12.91 -3.94
N ASP A 65 1.71 14.16 -3.94
CA ASP A 65 0.82 15.25 -4.28
C ASP A 65 0.22 14.90 -5.64
N SER A 66 -1.06 14.58 -5.65
CA SER A 66 -1.84 14.45 -6.88
C SER A 66 -2.14 15.86 -7.46
N THR A 67 -1.21 16.80 -7.25
CA THR A 67 -1.28 18.16 -7.79
C THR A 67 -1.45 18.16 -9.30
N ASP A 68 -1.12 17.04 -9.91
CA ASP A 68 -1.18 16.85 -11.36
C ASP A 68 -2.57 16.45 -11.87
N GLY A 69 -3.55 16.23 -10.99
CA GLY A 69 -4.89 15.75 -11.38
C GLY A 69 -4.92 14.30 -11.87
N LEU A 70 -3.87 13.54 -11.56
CA LEU A 70 -3.76 12.10 -11.87
C LEU A 70 -3.65 11.29 -10.59
N LEU A 71 -4.53 10.31 -10.42
CA LEU A 71 -4.52 9.39 -9.29
C LEU A 71 -4.35 7.95 -9.79
N ALA A 72 -3.16 7.40 -9.60
CA ALA A 72 -2.88 5.99 -9.92
C ALA A 72 -3.11 5.12 -8.69
N LEU A 73 -3.96 4.11 -8.84
CA LEU A 73 -4.36 3.16 -7.80
C LEU A 73 -4.17 1.74 -8.30
N GLN A 74 -4.11 0.80 -7.36
CA GLN A 74 -4.20 -0.63 -7.66
C GLN A 74 -5.13 -1.33 -6.68
N HIS A 75 -5.92 -2.25 -7.20
CA HIS A 75 -6.90 -3.00 -6.42
C HIS A 75 -6.77 -4.50 -6.71
N PRO A 76 -6.82 -5.37 -5.69
CA PRO A 76 -6.89 -6.80 -5.91
C PRO A 76 -8.13 -7.17 -6.74
N VAL A 77 -7.94 -8.07 -7.69
CA VAL A 77 -9.03 -8.72 -8.45
C VAL A 77 -8.78 -10.23 -8.44
N PRO A 78 -9.77 -11.07 -8.72
CA PRO A 78 -9.55 -12.50 -8.79
C PRO A 78 -8.42 -12.86 -9.77
N GLY A 79 -7.38 -13.52 -9.25
CA GLY A 79 -6.21 -13.93 -10.03
C GLY A 79 -5.25 -12.81 -10.44
N GLY A 80 -5.35 -11.61 -9.83
CA GLY A 80 -4.44 -10.53 -10.21
C GLY A 80 -4.68 -9.21 -9.49
N VAL A 81 -4.30 -8.15 -10.17
CA VAL A 81 -4.48 -6.77 -9.71
C VAL A 81 -4.99 -5.91 -10.87
N ARG A 82 -5.92 -5.02 -10.58
CA ARG A 82 -6.35 -3.96 -11.50
C ARG A 82 -5.56 -2.70 -11.19
N VAL A 83 -4.85 -2.19 -12.19
CA VAL A 83 -4.27 -0.84 -12.15
C VAL A 83 -5.26 0.12 -12.76
N THR A 84 -5.52 1.23 -12.08
CA THR A 84 -6.44 2.28 -12.50
C THR A 84 -5.76 3.63 -12.39
N VAL A 85 -5.93 4.47 -13.40
CA VAL A 85 -5.55 5.89 -13.34
C VAL A 85 -6.81 6.72 -13.51
N HIS A 86 -7.15 7.47 -12.48
CA HIS A 86 -8.21 8.48 -12.52
C HIS A 86 -7.62 9.81 -12.97
N VAL A 87 -8.32 10.47 -13.87
CA VAL A 87 -7.94 11.75 -14.46
C VAL A 87 -8.96 12.79 -13.99
N ASP A 88 -8.49 13.90 -13.45
CA ASP A 88 -9.36 15.00 -13.06
C ASP A 88 -9.97 15.66 -14.31
N PRO A 89 -11.28 15.57 -14.55
CA PRO A 89 -11.92 16.08 -15.75
C PRO A 89 -11.92 17.61 -15.81
N GLU A 90 -11.69 18.31 -14.69
CA GLU A 90 -11.63 19.76 -14.63
C GLU A 90 -10.26 20.32 -15.09
N ARG A 91 -9.30 19.44 -15.42
CA ARG A 91 -7.97 19.84 -15.86
C ARG A 91 -7.75 19.57 -17.35
N PRO A 92 -7.94 20.56 -18.23
CA PRO A 92 -7.78 20.39 -19.67
C PRO A 92 -6.39 19.96 -20.13
N ALA A 93 -5.36 20.24 -19.33
CA ALA A 93 -3.98 19.85 -19.62
C ALA A 93 -3.75 18.32 -19.63
N LEU A 94 -4.73 17.55 -19.16
CA LEU A 94 -4.70 16.09 -19.16
C LEU A 94 -5.40 15.49 -20.41
N GLN A 95 -5.91 16.32 -21.32
CA GLN A 95 -6.35 15.88 -22.64
C GLN A 95 -5.10 15.47 -23.45
N GLY A 96 -5.00 14.18 -23.76
CA GLY A 96 -3.85 13.64 -24.51
C GLY A 96 -3.05 12.58 -23.75
N LEU A 97 -3.64 11.96 -22.73
CA LEU A 97 -3.06 10.79 -22.05
C LEU A 97 -3.20 9.50 -22.89
N ASP A 98 -3.29 9.62 -24.21
CA ASP A 98 -3.21 8.47 -25.11
C ASP A 98 -1.81 7.88 -25.03
N GLY A 99 -1.73 6.55 -24.84
CA GLY A 99 -0.45 5.87 -24.74
C GLY A 99 0.13 5.73 -23.33
N VAL A 100 -0.68 5.96 -22.28
CA VAL A 100 -0.30 5.55 -20.92
C VAL A 100 -0.06 4.05 -20.88
N THR A 101 1.06 3.65 -20.27
CA THR A 101 1.44 2.24 -20.13
C THR A 101 1.77 1.92 -18.68
N VAL A 102 1.79 0.64 -18.37
CA VAL A 102 2.31 0.13 -17.11
C VAL A 102 3.54 -0.72 -17.39
N ASP A 103 4.68 -0.28 -16.87
CA ASP A 103 5.89 -1.08 -16.85
C ASP A 103 5.81 -2.05 -15.66
N LEU A 104 5.98 -3.31 -15.95
CA LEU A 104 5.89 -4.40 -14.99
C LEU A 104 7.26 -5.02 -14.79
N LEU A 105 7.64 -5.24 -13.55
CA LEU A 105 8.72 -6.14 -13.19
C LEU A 105 8.13 -7.29 -12.37
N ARG A 106 8.20 -8.48 -12.92
CA ARG A 106 7.72 -9.72 -12.32
C ARG A 106 8.88 -10.50 -11.75
N HIS A 107 8.78 -10.91 -10.52
CA HIS A 107 9.80 -11.71 -9.85
C HIS A 107 9.19 -12.92 -9.17
N ARG A 108 9.78 -14.08 -9.40
CA ARG A 108 9.50 -15.34 -8.70
C ARG A 108 10.80 -15.83 -8.07
N ALA A 109 10.71 -16.37 -6.86
CA ALA A 109 11.89 -16.89 -6.18
C ALA A 109 12.58 -17.97 -7.03
N GLY A 110 13.89 -17.82 -7.21
CA GLY A 110 14.72 -18.74 -8.03
C GLY A 110 14.69 -18.46 -9.53
N GLU A 111 13.93 -17.49 -10.02
CA GLU A 111 13.91 -17.09 -11.42
C GLU A 111 14.45 -15.67 -11.62
N PRO A 112 15.05 -15.37 -12.79
CA PRO A 112 15.43 -13.99 -13.11
C PRO A 112 14.18 -13.13 -13.27
N PRO A 113 14.24 -11.84 -12.87
CA PRO A 113 13.12 -10.92 -13.05
C PRO A 113 12.74 -10.78 -14.54
N ARG A 114 11.43 -10.70 -14.80
CA ARG A 114 10.88 -10.52 -16.15
C ARG A 114 10.23 -9.14 -16.25
N ALA A 115 10.65 -8.37 -17.25
CA ALA A 115 10.04 -7.08 -17.55
C ALA A 115 8.99 -7.23 -18.63
N ALA A 116 7.89 -6.48 -18.51
CA ALA A 116 6.83 -6.38 -19.52
C ALA A 116 6.26 -4.96 -19.51
N ARG A 117 5.67 -4.56 -20.63
CA ARG A 117 4.94 -3.30 -20.75
C ARG A 117 3.53 -3.59 -21.24
N VAL A 118 2.53 -3.03 -20.54
CA VAL A 118 1.12 -3.24 -20.83
C VAL A 118 0.47 -1.89 -21.07
N PRO A 119 -0.29 -1.71 -22.17
CA PRO A 119 -1.06 -0.49 -22.39
C PRO A 119 -2.16 -0.34 -21.34
N LEU A 120 -2.45 0.90 -20.96
CA LEU A 120 -3.53 1.23 -20.04
C LEU A 120 -4.65 1.95 -20.83
N PRO A 121 -5.63 1.20 -21.36
CA PRO A 121 -6.68 1.77 -22.19
C PRO A 121 -7.70 2.57 -21.37
N TRP A 122 -8.35 3.52 -22.00
CA TRP A 122 -9.51 4.20 -21.46
C TRP A 122 -10.66 3.23 -21.22
N ARG A 123 -11.26 3.31 -20.04
CA ARG A 123 -12.48 2.56 -19.65
C ARG A 123 -13.69 3.48 -19.56
N SER A 124 -13.47 4.74 -19.21
CA SER A 124 -14.44 5.82 -19.19
C SER A 124 -13.78 7.12 -19.61
N ALA A 125 -14.52 8.23 -19.61
CA ALA A 125 -14.01 9.54 -19.97
C ALA A 125 -12.89 10.07 -19.06
N ASP A 126 -12.81 9.55 -17.84
CA ASP A 126 -11.92 9.99 -16.77
C ASP A 126 -11.06 8.87 -16.16
N THR A 127 -11.12 7.66 -16.72
CA THR A 127 -10.49 6.50 -16.10
C THR A 127 -9.82 5.59 -17.12
N LEU A 128 -8.52 5.35 -16.93
CA LEU A 128 -7.79 4.29 -17.62
C LEU A 128 -7.65 3.09 -16.69
N ALA A 129 -7.76 1.86 -17.20
CA ALA A 129 -7.53 0.67 -16.38
C ALA A 129 -7.11 -0.55 -17.19
N ALA A 130 -6.29 -1.41 -16.56
CA ALA A 130 -5.94 -2.74 -17.06
C ALA A 130 -5.89 -3.74 -15.91
N ASP A 131 -6.31 -4.98 -16.20
CA ASP A 131 -6.20 -6.11 -15.30
C ASP A 131 -4.88 -6.84 -15.59
N LEU A 132 -4.07 -7.01 -14.57
CA LEU A 132 -2.75 -7.62 -14.62
C LEU A 132 -2.84 -8.98 -13.90
N PRO A 133 -2.78 -10.10 -14.62
CA PRO A 133 -2.77 -11.41 -13.98
C PRO A 133 -1.48 -11.58 -13.17
N ILE A 134 -1.60 -12.21 -12.00
CA ILE A 134 -0.49 -12.58 -11.12
C ILE A 134 -0.58 -14.09 -10.85
N GLU A 135 0.53 -14.78 -10.98
CA GLU A 135 0.63 -16.19 -10.65
C GLU A 135 1.05 -16.40 -9.18
N GLY A 136 0.71 -17.55 -8.61
CA GLY A 136 1.10 -17.90 -7.25
C GLY A 136 2.63 -17.86 -7.07
N GLY A 137 3.11 -17.26 -5.97
CA GLY A 137 4.54 -17.11 -5.68
C GLY A 137 5.24 -16.00 -6.47
N GLU A 138 4.49 -15.25 -7.30
CA GLU A 138 5.01 -14.11 -8.05
C GLU A 138 4.82 -12.80 -7.27
N THR A 139 5.84 -11.94 -7.30
CA THR A 139 5.75 -10.55 -6.88
C THR A 139 5.75 -9.65 -8.10
N LEU A 140 4.77 -8.77 -8.18
CA LEU A 140 4.61 -7.79 -9.26
C LEU A 140 4.94 -6.40 -8.73
N LEU A 141 5.85 -5.72 -9.42
CA LEU A 141 6.12 -4.29 -9.26
C LEU A 141 5.57 -3.58 -10.50
N ALA A 142 4.67 -2.65 -10.31
CA ALA A 142 4.05 -1.90 -11.40
C ALA A 142 4.42 -0.42 -11.31
N THR A 143 4.75 0.16 -12.47
CA THR A 143 5.02 1.59 -12.61
C THR A 143 4.20 2.12 -13.77
N VAL A 144 3.30 3.05 -13.50
CA VAL A 144 2.57 3.77 -14.55
C VAL A 144 3.54 4.75 -15.23
N VAL A 145 3.56 4.72 -16.55
CA VAL A 145 4.38 5.59 -17.41
C VAL A 145 3.45 6.43 -18.25
N TYR A 146 3.57 7.75 -18.11
CA TYR A 146 2.77 8.72 -18.86
C TYR A 146 3.50 9.17 -20.13
N PRO A 147 2.76 9.65 -21.17
CA PRO A 147 3.36 10.07 -22.44
C PRO A 147 4.38 11.20 -22.33
N ASP A 148 4.28 12.02 -21.29
CA ASP A 148 5.20 13.12 -21.01
C ASP A 148 6.49 12.67 -20.27
N GLY A 149 6.66 11.37 -20.06
CA GLY A 149 7.81 10.78 -19.36
C GLY A 149 7.70 10.75 -17.85
N ARG A 150 6.62 11.30 -17.25
CA ARG A 150 6.36 11.12 -15.82
C ARG A 150 6.09 9.64 -15.50
N THR A 151 6.39 9.24 -14.28
CA THR A 151 6.14 7.89 -13.80
C THR A 151 5.52 7.89 -12.42
N THR A 152 4.64 6.90 -12.16
CA THR A 152 4.07 6.64 -10.83
C THR A 152 4.27 5.18 -10.49
N GLY A 153 5.18 4.88 -9.56
CA GLY A 153 5.35 3.51 -9.03
C GLY A 153 4.21 3.17 -8.09
N LEU A 154 3.68 1.98 -8.19
CA LEU A 154 2.66 1.44 -7.32
C LEU A 154 3.30 0.51 -6.26
N PRO A 155 2.62 0.25 -5.14
CA PRO A 155 3.10 -0.72 -4.16
C PRO A 155 3.32 -2.10 -4.79
N PRO A 156 4.29 -2.89 -4.29
CA PRO A 156 4.45 -4.27 -4.75
C PRO A 156 3.20 -5.10 -4.41
N VAL A 157 2.82 -6.00 -5.32
CA VAL A 157 1.70 -6.93 -5.14
C VAL A 157 2.19 -8.35 -5.26
N CYS A 158 1.76 -9.19 -4.33
CA CYS A 158 1.83 -10.64 -4.44
C CYS A 158 0.46 -11.22 -4.11
N LEU A 159 0.10 -12.34 -4.76
CA LEU A 159 -1.08 -13.07 -4.31
C LEU A 159 -0.80 -13.63 -2.92
N PRO A 160 -1.80 -13.63 -2.02
CA PRO A 160 -1.66 -14.27 -0.73
C PRO A 160 -1.20 -15.71 -0.92
N TYR A 161 -0.38 -16.17 0.00
CA TYR A 161 0.06 -17.56 0.08
C TYR A 161 -1.15 -18.50 0.02
N SER A 162 -0.93 -19.74 -0.27
CA SER A 162 -1.89 -20.84 -0.39
C SER A 162 -3.26 -20.58 0.25
N PRO A 163 -4.38 -21.03 -0.36
CA PRO A 163 -5.74 -20.92 0.20
C PRO A 163 -5.89 -21.41 1.64
N GLU A 164 -4.97 -22.28 2.09
CA GLU A 164 -4.92 -22.78 3.49
C GLU A 164 -4.59 -21.69 4.52
N PHE A 165 -3.96 -20.59 4.10
CA PHE A 165 -3.68 -19.42 4.95
C PHE A 165 -4.67 -18.27 4.73
N ALA A 166 -5.64 -18.43 3.84
CA ALA A 166 -6.70 -17.46 3.70
C ALA A 166 -7.58 -17.50 4.96
N PRO A 167 -7.97 -16.34 5.52
CA PRO A 167 -8.93 -16.33 6.63
C PRO A 167 -10.17 -17.10 6.20
N ASP A 168 -10.56 -18.14 6.97
CA ASP A 168 -11.79 -18.85 6.71
C ASP A 168 -12.98 -17.95 7.11
N THR A 169 -13.46 -17.19 6.15
CA THR A 169 -14.63 -16.32 6.32
C THR A 169 -15.95 -17.08 6.46
N ARG A 170 -15.92 -18.42 6.40
CA ARG A 170 -17.08 -19.29 6.60
C ARG A 170 -17.21 -19.77 8.05
N GLN A 171 -16.25 -19.50 8.91
CA GLN A 171 -16.40 -19.79 10.32
C GLN A 171 -17.48 -18.89 10.91
N ASP A 172 -18.61 -19.53 11.18
CA ASP A 172 -19.74 -18.91 11.89
C ASP A 172 -19.27 -18.56 13.30
N GLY A 173 -19.12 -17.28 13.60
CA GLY A 173 -18.69 -16.81 14.91
C GLY A 173 -19.60 -17.27 16.06
N ALA A 174 -20.80 -17.77 15.75
CA ALA A 174 -21.71 -18.40 16.71
C ALA A 174 -21.14 -19.70 17.30
N ALA A 175 -20.30 -20.43 16.59
CA ALA A 175 -19.67 -21.65 17.09
C ALA A 175 -18.54 -21.40 18.10
N LEU A 176 -18.04 -20.17 18.20
CA LEU A 176 -16.99 -19.80 19.18
C LEU A 176 -17.55 -19.31 20.52
N LEU A 177 -18.89 -19.11 20.60
CA LEU A 177 -19.58 -18.61 21.82
C LEU A 177 -20.37 -19.71 22.53
N ALA A 178 -20.29 -20.94 22.08
CA ALA A 178 -20.87 -22.12 22.72
C ALA A 178 -19.79 -22.92 23.48
#